data_5a4c6ce606d6c0edf53e3243cf9f716a
#
_entry.id   5a4c6ce606d6c0edf53e3243cf9f716a
#
_cell.length_a   1.000
_cell.length_b   1.000
_cell.length_c   1.000
_cell.angle_alpha   90.00
_cell.angle_beta   90.00
_cell.angle_gamma   90.00
#
_symmetry.space_group_name_H-M   'P 1'
#
loop_
_entity.id
_entity.type
_entity.pdbx_description
1 polymer ?
#
loop_
_entity_poly.entity_id
_entity_poly.type
_entity_poly.pdbx_seq_one_letter_code
_entity_poly.pdbx_strand_id
1 'polypeptide(L)'
;MKKFILVLAATVLAAVAVSAQPRAIGARLGYGIEISYQHSLGTSNMISAELSFPGFIGGIGAAATYDWLNPFNTSIPWNHKGEWNWYLGAGAGLGFGWPNIDKDTVGDITYKTSSNWFSIGVAGRVGIEYEFWFPLQLSLDWRPVIGPSFSWARATVSGGGVDTNERSHSTGFYLDGLWAGAISLGVRYKF
;
A
#
# COMPACT_ATOMS: atom_id res chain seq x y z
N MET A 1 -16.62 -7.54 16.86
CA MET A 1 -15.52 -6.96 16.10
C MET A 1 -15.64 -7.17 14.58
N LYS A 2 -15.80 -8.42 14.07
CA LYS A 2 -15.94 -8.68 12.60
C LYS A 2 -17.08 -7.90 11.93
N LYS A 3 -18.23 -7.77 12.60
CA LYS A 3 -19.38 -7.01 12.07
C LYS A 3 -19.12 -5.51 12.00
N PHE A 4 -18.33 -4.96 12.92
CA PHE A 4 -17.97 -3.52 12.92
C PHE A 4 -17.03 -3.15 11.78
N ILE A 5 -16.07 -4.03 11.48
CA ILE A 5 -15.15 -3.89 10.35
C ILE A 5 -15.91 -3.96 9.01
N LEU A 6 -16.86 -4.87 8.90
CA LEU A 6 -17.72 -4.99 7.72
C LEU A 6 -18.62 -3.76 7.52
N VAL A 7 -19.19 -3.22 8.59
CA VAL A 7 -20.02 -2.00 8.54
C VAL A 7 -19.15 -0.81 8.16
N LEU A 8 -17.95 -0.66 8.76
CA LEU A 8 -17.03 0.42 8.43
C LEU A 8 -16.57 0.33 6.95
N ALA A 9 -16.22 -0.86 6.48
CA ALA A 9 -15.86 -1.08 5.09
C ALA A 9 -17.03 -0.78 4.14
N ALA A 10 -18.24 -1.22 4.48
CA ALA A 10 -19.44 -0.93 3.70
C ALA A 10 -19.81 0.57 3.71
N THR A 11 -19.59 1.26 4.84
CA THR A 11 -19.85 2.72 4.93
C THR A 11 -18.84 3.51 4.10
N VAL A 12 -17.57 3.11 4.11
CA VAL A 12 -16.52 3.72 3.28
C VAL A 12 -16.83 3.46 1.79
N LEU A 13 -17.21 2.25 1.42
CA LEU A 13 -17.62 1.91 0.05
C LEU A 13 -18.88 2.66 -0.39
N ALA A 14 -19.85 2.82 0.49
CA ALA A 14 -21.08 3.56 0.19
C ALA A 14 -20.84 5.08 0.11
N ALA A 15 -19.97 5.64 0.94
CA ALA A 15 -19.59 7.06 0.88
C ALA A 15 -18.85 7.40 -0.44
N VAL A 16 -18.06 6.47 -0.94
CA VAL A 16 -17.40 6.59 -2.25
C VAL A 16 -18.42 6.52 -3.40
N ALA A 17 -19.51 5.78 -3.26
CA ALA A 17 -20.50 5.59 -4.32
C ALA A 17 -21.45 6.79 -4.54
N VAL A 18 -21.65 7.66 -3.56
CA VAL A 18 -22.74 8.66 -3.55
C VAL A 18 -22.39 10.01 -4.20
N SER A 19 -21.10 10.31 -4.42
CA SER A 19 -20.72 11.63 -4.99
C SER A 19 -19.70 11.52 -6.12
N ALA A 20 -19.65 10.41 -6.81
CA ALA A 20 -18.43 9.94 -7.40
C ALA A 20 -18.42 10.05 -8.90
N GLN A 21 -17.46 10.78 -9.42
CA GLN A 21 -16.88 10.41 -10.71
C GLN A 21 -15.58 9.63 -10.41
N PRO A 22 -15.60 8.28 -10.50
CA PRO A 22 -14.36 7.51 -10.45
C PRO A 22 -13.47 8.02 -11.57
N ARG A 23 -12.23 8.34 -11.24
CA ARG A 23 -11.29 8.85 -12.24
C ARG A 23 -10.61 7.70 -12.96
N ALA A 24 -10.06 6.78 -12.18
CA ALA A 24 -9.34 5.65 -12.73
C ALA A 24 -9.22 4.48 -11.73
N ILE A 25 -9.16 3.26 -12.26
CA ILE A 25 -8.86 2.05 -11.50
C ILE A 25 -7.82 1.22 -12.25
N GLY A 26 -6.94 0.54 -11.52
CA GLY A 26 -5.93 -0.30 -12.16
C GLY A 26 -4.96 -0.92 -11.18
N ALA A 27 -3.77 -1.22 -11.66
CA ALA A 27 -2.71 -1.84 -10.91
C ALA A 27 -1.45 -0.98 -10.91
N ARG A 28 -0.65 -1.13 -9.86
CA ARG A 28 0.69 -0.56 -9.75
C ARG A 28 1.69 -1.67 -9.45
N LEU A 29 2.87 -1.53 -10.02
CA LEU A 29 3.99 -2.44 -9.85
C LEU A 29 5.17 -1.66 -9.24
N GLY A 30 5.68 -2.15 -8.14
CA GLY A 30 6.83 -1.61 -7.43
C GLY A 30 7.48 -2.71 -6.61
N TYR A 31 7.66 -2.51 -5.31
CA TYR A 31 8.13 -3.58 -4.40
C TYR A 31 7.15 -4.76 -4.27
N GLY A 32 5.98 -4.67 -4.86
CA GLY A 32 4.94 -5.68 -4.95
C GLY A 32 3.91 -5.30 -5.99
N ILE A 33 2.74 -5.90 -5.91
CA ILE A 33 1.57 -5.55 -6.71
C ILE A 33 0.63 -4.73 -5.84
N GLU A 34 0.06 -3.68 -6.41
CA GLU A 34 -0.96 -2.87 -5.76
C GLU A 34 -2.18 -2.74 -6.67
N ILE A 35 -3.36 -2.80 -6.07
CA ILE A 35 -4.60 -2.36 -6.70
C ILE A 35 -4.72 -0.87 -6.37
N SER A 36 -4.98 -0.05 -7.38
CA SER A 36 -5.04 1.40 -7.26
C SER A 36 -6.37 1.92 -7.75
N TYR A 37 -6.99 2.78 -6.95
CA TYR A 37 -8.20 3.52 -7.28
C TYR A 37 -7.95 5.02 -7.13
N GLN A 38 -8.42 5.80 -8.08
CA GLN A 38 -8.39 7.26 -8.03
C GLN A 38 -9.79 7.82 -8.15
N HIS A 39 -10.05 8.84 -7.37
CA HIS A 39 -11.32 9.56 -7.31
C HIS A 39 -11.08 11.06 -7.48
N SER A 40 -11.72 11.69 -8.48
CA SER A 40 -11.60 13.13 -8.70
C SER A 40 -12.43 13.91 -7.70
N LEU A 41 -11.82 14.94 -7.12
CA LEU A 41 -12.45 15.96 -6.28
C LEU A 41 -12.43 17.31 -6.99
N GLY A 42 -13.08 17.38 -8.17
CA GLY A 42 -12.98 18.51 -9.07
C GLY A 42 -11.87 18.37 -10.09
N THR A 43 -11.35 19.48 -10.59
CA THR A 43 -10.38 19.49 -11.71
C THR A 43 -8.92 19.35 -11.29
N SER A 44 -8.59 19.70 -10.04
CA SER A 44 -7.20 19.83 -9.59
C SER A 44 -6.86 18.96 -8.38
N ASN A 45 -7.80 18.19 -7.89
CA ASN A 45 -7.58 17.36 -6.70
C ASN A 45 -8.15 15.96 -6.90
N MET A 46 -7.51 15.00 -6.27
CA MET A 46 -7.99 13.62 -6.26
C MET A 46 -7.70 12.94 -4.93
N ILE A 47 -8.47 11.91 -4.61
CA ILE A 47 -8.12 10.92 -3.60
C ILE A 47 -7.61 9.70 -4.34
N SER A 48 -6.47 9.20 -3.90
CA SER A 48 -5.94 7.91 -4.34
C SER A 48 -5.99 6.93 -3.18
N ALA A 49 -6.41 5.71 -3.47
CA ALA A 49 -6.44 4.61 -2.51
C ALA A 49 -5.78 3.38 -3.13
N GLU A 50 -4.86 2.80 -2.40
CA GLU A 50 -4.09 1.63 -2.84
C GLU A 50 -4.20 0.50 -1.82
N LEU A 51 -4.35 -0.71 -2.34
CA LEU A 51 -4.23 -1.96 -1.61
C LEU A 51 -2.99 -2.69 -2.12
N SER A 52 -2.00 -2.87 -1.28
CA SER A 52 -0.69 -3.40 -1.65
C SER A 52 -0.44 -4.80 -1.10
N PHE A 53 0.28 -5.60 -1.88
CA PHE A 53 0.76 -6.94 -1.54
C PHE A 53 2.29 -6.94 -1.63
N PRO A 54 2.99 -6.45 -0.60
CA PRO A 54 4.43 -6.30 -0.61
C PRO A 54 5.11 -7.66 -0.67
N GLY A 55 6.18 -7.76 -1.48
CA GLY A 55 6.96 -8.98 -1.63
C GLY A 55 6.15 -10.20 -2.08
N PHE A 56 5.00 -9.99 -2.71
CA PHE A 56 4.04 -10.97 -3.22
C PHE A 56 3.40 -11.91 -2.18
N ILE A 57 3.96 -12.04 -0.96
CA ILE A 57 3.45 -13.01 0.03
C ILE A 57 3.66 -12.51 1.49
N GLY A 58 4.43 -11.45 1.70
CA GLY A 58 4.87 -11.05 3.05
C GLY A 58 3.83 -10.32 3.90
N GLY A 59 2.69 -9.90 3.32
CA GLY A 59 1.68 -9.15 4.04
C GLY A 59 0.67 -8.48 3.12
N ILE A 60 -0.09 -7.56 3.71
CA ILE A 60 -1.02 -6.68 3.03
C ILE A 60 -0.83 -5.26 3.56
N GLY A 61 -0.91 -4.29 2.67
CA GLY A 61 -0.89 -2.87 3.02
C GLY A 61 -2.06 -2.13 2.40
N ALA A 62 -2.40 -1.01 2.98
CA ALA A 62 -3.32 -0.06 2.38
C ALA A 62 -2.81 1.35 2.61
N ALA A 63 -3.03 2.23 1.64
CA ALA A 63 -2.73 3.64 1.77
C ALA A 63 -3.82 4.46 1.10
N ALA A 64 -4.04 5.66 1.63
CA ALA A 64 -4.89 6.65 1.01
C ALA A 64 -4.20 8.01 1.06
N THR A 65 -4.20 8.72 -0.05
CA THR A 65 -3.62 10.06 -0.17
C THR A 65 -4.62 11.03 -0.80
N TYR A 66 -4.55 12.26 -0.34
CA TYR A 66 -5.14 13.41 -1.01
C TYR A 66 -4.05 14.04 -1.87
N ASP A 67 -4.26 14.09 -3.17
CA ASP A 67 -3.27 14.49 -4.14
C ASP A 67 -3.74 15.78 -4.86
N TRP A 68 -2.84 16.76 -4.97
CA TRP A 68 -3.00 17.96 -5.79
C TRP A 68 -2.44 17.66 -7.17
N LEU A 69 -3.32 17.72 -8.16
CA LEU A 69 -3.01 17.43 -9.56
C LEU A 69 -2.71 18.74 -10.30
N ASN A 70 -1.61 18.76 -11.00
CA ASN A 70 -1.15 19.94 -11.74
C ASN A 70 -0.80 19.53 -13.18
N PRO A 71 -1.39 20.15 -14.19
CA PRO A 71 -1.02 19.89 -15.58
C PRO A 71 0.40 20.42 -15.86
N PHE A 72 1.16 19.69 -16.63
CA PHE A 72 2.35 20.25 -17.25
C PHE A 72 1.94 21.30 -18.29
N ASN A 73 2.72 22.36 -18.37
CA ASN A 73 2.45 23.43 -19.32
C ASN A 73 2.40 22.86 -20.77
N THR A 74 1.34 23.19 -21.47
CA THR A 74 0.92 22.63 -22.76
C THR A 74 1.87 22.87 -23.94
N SER A 75 2.97 23.59 -23.73
CA SER A 75 3.98 23.85 -24.76
C SER A 75 4.92 22.68 -25.06
N ILE A 76 4.70 21.51 -24.44
CA ILE A 76 5.53 20.33 -24.67
C ILE A 76 5.02 19.62 -25.93
N PRO A 77 5.87 19.38 -26.96
CA PRO A 77 5.44 18.80 -28.25
C PRO A 77 4.84 17.39 -28.17
N TRP A 78 4.94 16.73 -27.02
CA TRP A 78 4.49 15.34 -26.83
C TRP A 78 3.02 15.21 -26.40
N ASN A 79 2.34 16.32 -26.18
CA ASN A 79 0.92 16.36 -25.76
C ASN A 79 -0.09 16.17 -26.91
N HIS A 80 0.35 15.76 -28.10
CA HIS A 80 -0.55 15.65 -29.27
C HIS A 80 -1.63 14.58 -29.14
N LYS A 81 -1.48 13.60 -28.23
CA LYS A 81 -2.40 12.47 -28.06
C LYS A 81 -2.67 12.12 -26.60
N GLY A 82 -2.60 13.09 -25.71
CA GLY A 82 -2.84 12.90 -24.30
C GLY A 82 -2.35 14.10 -23.48
N GLU A 83 -2.41 13.97 -22.17
CA GLU A 83 -2.06 15.03 -21.23
C GLU A 83 -1.10 14.53 -20.17
N TRP A 84 -0.05 15.32 -19.90
CA TRP A 84 0.86 15.09 -18.81
C TRP A 84 0.44 15.88 -17.58
N ASN A 85 0.38 15.20 -16.46
CA ASN A 85 0.15 15.81 -15.16
C ASN A 85 1.25 15.37 -14.17
N TRP A 86 1.54 16.22 -13.22
CA TRP A 86 2.27 15.84 -12.02
C TRP A 86 1.39 16.04 -10.80
N TYR A 87 1.65 15.31 -9.73
CA TYR A 87 0.89 15.44 -8.51
C TYR A 87 1.79 15.32 -7.28
N LEU A 88 1.35 16.00 -6.24
CA LEU A 88 1.91 15.92 -4.90
C LEU A 88 0.77 15.59 -3.95
N GLY A 89 1.00 14.68 -3.01
CA GLY A 89 -0.05 14.27 -2.07
C GLY A 89 0.47 13.93 -0.69
N ALA A 90 -0.47 13.92 0.22
CA ALA A 90 -0.25 13.51 1.61
C ALA A 90 -1.43 12.67 2.10
N GLY A 91 -1.16 11.74 3.01
CA GLY A 91 -2.17 10.85 3.53
C GLY A 91 -1.68 9.92 4.63
N ALA A 92 -2.24 8.74 4.68
CA ALA A 92 -1.88 7.73 5.67
C ALA A 92 -1.77 6.35 5.01
N GLY A 93 -0.97 5.49 5.64
CA GLY A 93 -0.82 4.11 5.25
C GLY A 93 -0.79 3.18 6.45
N LEU A 94 -1.14 1.94 6.23
CA LEU A 94 -1.06 0.87 7.21
C LEU A 94 -0.59 -0.42 6.54
N GLY A 95 0.07 -1.27 7.31
CA GLY A 95 0.57 -2.55 6.84
C GLY A 95 0.41 -3.63 7.89
N PHE A 96 0.20 -4.84 7.42
CA PHE A 96 0.10 -6.03 8.26
C PHE A 96 0.86 -7.18 7.58
N GLY A 97 1.83 -7.76 8.31
CA GLY A 97 2.58 -8.92 7.87
C GLY A 97 1.94 -10.22 8.31
N TRP A 98 1.85 -11.17 7.38
CA TRP A 98 1.41 -12.53 7.71
C TRP A 98 2.43 -13.21 8.64
N PRO A 99 1.96 -14.17 9.48
CA PRO A 99 2.88 -14.96 10.26
C PRO A 99 3.86 -15.72 9.36
N ASN A 100 5.14 -15.37 9.44
CA ASN A 100 6.19 -16.22 8.90
C ASN A 100 6.45 -17.31 9.92
N ILE A 101 6.28 -18.56 9.53
CA ILE A 101 6.46 -19.73 10.38
C ILE A 101 7.66 -20.50 9.87
N ASP A 102 8.77 -20.36 10.59
CA ASP A 102 9.95 -21.19 10.40
C ASP A 102 9.88 -22.38 11.36
N LYS A 103 10.10 -23.56 10.82
CA LYS A 103 10.16 -24.81 11.56
C LYS A 103 11.43 -25.56 11.20
N ASP A 104 12.26 -25.78 12.18
CA ASP A 104 13.47 -26.59 12.06
C ASP A 104 13.43 -27.76 13.06
N THR A 105 13.95 -28.92 12.69
CA THR A 105 13.95 -30.12 13.53
C THR A 105 15.35 -30.72 13.55
N VAL A 106 15.94 -30.78 14.73
CA VAL A 106 17.26 -31.37 14.95
C VAL A 106 17.11 -32.54 15.94
N GLY A 107 17.22 -33.76 15.44
CA GLY A 107 16.92 -34.98 16.22
C GLY A 107 15.45 -34.99 16.66
N ASP A 108 15.20 -35.16 17.95
CA ASP A 108 13.86 -35.17 18.54
C ASP A 108 13.37 -33.78 18.97
N ILE A 109 14.14 -32.71 18.68
CA ILE A 109 13.81 -31.36 19.10
C ILE A 109 13.33 -30.54 17.90
N THR A 110 12.15 -29.96 18.02
CA THR A 110 11.54 -29.08 17.02
C THR A 110 11.56 -27.64 17.51
N TYR A 111 12.15 -26.78 16.71
CA TYR A 111 12.15 -25.33 16.87
C TYR A 111 11.10 -24.72 15.93
N LYS A 112 10.20 -23.90 16.47
CA LYS A 112 9.18 -23.21 15.69
C LYS A 112 9.21 -21.73 16.04
N THR A 113 9.47 -20.88 15.06
CA THR A 113 9.41 -19.43 15.19
C THR A 113 8.27 -18.89 14.34
N SER A 114 7.48 -17.98 14.91
CA SER A 114 6.41 -17.28 14.23
C SER A 114 6.51 -15.80 14.52
N SER A 115 6.50 -14.95 13.50
CA SER A 115 6.58 -13.50 13.63
C SER A 115 5.51 -12.81 12.79
N ASN A 116 4.86 -11.80 13.37
CA ASN A 116 3.88 -10.93 12.72
C ASN A 116 4.32 -9.48 12.93
N TRP A 117 3.92 -8.60 12.03
CA TRP A 117 4.15 -7.18 12.21
C TRP A 117 2.93 -6.37 11.78
N PHE A 118 2.80 -5.19 12.36
CA PHE A 118 1.81 -4.17 12.01
C PHE A 118 2.52 -2.82 11.95
N SER A 119 2.16 -2.01 10.97
CA SER A 119 2.65 -0.64 10.85
C SER A 119 1.51 0.31 10.53
N ILE A 120 1.65 1.55 10.97
CA ILE A 120 0.76 2.65 10.61
C ILE A 120 1.61 3.90 10.47
N GLY A 121 1.30 4.76 9.50
CA GLY A 121 2.13 5.93 9.28
C GLY A 121 1.49 6.98 8.39
N VAL A 122 2.20 8.10 8.27
CA VAL A 122 1.90 9.16 7.30
C VAL A 122 2.45 8.74 5.96
N ALA A 123 1.67 8.93 4.92
CA ALA A 123 2.08 8.71 3.54
C ALA A 123 2.33 10.06 2.85
N GLY A 124 3.47 10.21 2.18
CA GLY A 124 3.69 11.22 1.17
C GLY A 124 3.52 10.63 -0.21
N ARG A 125 3.24 11.43 -1.22
CA ARG A 125 3.19 10.98 -2.61
C ARG A 125 3.66 12.07 -3.55
N VAL A 126 4.49 11.72 -4.50
CA VAL A 126 4.84 12.58 -5.63
C VAL A 126 4.95 11.73 -6.88
N GLY A 127 4.40 12.21 -7.99
CA GLY A 127 4.43 11.44 -9.21
C GLY A 127 4.09 12.25 -10.44
N ILE A 128 4.23 11.57 -11.57
CA ILE A 128 3.82 12.04 -12.87
C ILE A 128 2.85 11.03 -13.46
N GLU A 129 1.93 11.51 -14.27
CA GLU A 129 1.02 10.65 -15.01
C GLU A 129 0.83 11.16 -16.43
N TYR A 130 0.55 10.24 -17.32
CA TYR A 130 0.16 10.49 -18.68
C TYR A 130 -1.22 9.91 -18.94
N GLU A 131 -2.16 10.76 -19.28
CA GLU A 131 -3.50 10.40 -19.67
C GLU A 131 -3.61 10.34 -21.19
N PHE A 132 -3.89 9.17 -21.73
CA PHE A 132 -4.07 8.99 -23.18
C PHE A 132 -5.43 9.52 -23.64
N TRP A 133 -5.57 9.74 -24.96
CA TRP A 133 -6.86 10.09 -25.59
C TRP A 133 -7.92 8.96 -25.51
N PHE A 134 -7.47 7.73 -25.26
CA PHE A 134 -8.31 6.56 -24.96
C PHE A 134 -8.25 6.26 -23.45
N PRO A 135 -9.16 5.45 -22.92
CA PRO A 135 -9.31 5.28 -21.47
C PRO A 135 -8.14 4.51 -20.80
N LEU A 136 -6.93 5.01 -20.98
CA LEU A 136 -5.71 4.50 -20.34
C LEU A 136 -4.96 5.65 -19.67
N GLN A 137 -4.40 5.37 -18.51
CA GLN A 137 -3.50 6.24 -17.76
C GLN A 137 -2.27 5.45 -17.35
N LEU A 138 -1.10 6.02 -17.55
CA LEU A 138 0.17 5.54 -17.00
C LEU A 138 0.64 6.50 -15.93
N SER A 139 1.26 5.99 -14.88
CA SER A 139 1.88 6.83 -13.85
C SER A 139 3.19 6.24 -13.36
N LEU A 140 4.07 7.13 -12.94
CA LEU A 140 5.27 6.80 -12.17
C LEU A 140 5.23 7.67 -10.93
N ASP A 141 5.24 7.05 -9.75
CA ASP A 141 5.21 7.80 -8.51
C ASP A 141 6.06 7.15 -7.41
N TRP A 142 6.43 7.99 -6.47
CA TRP A 142 7.11 7.64 -5.24
C TRP A 142 6.19 7.94 -4.07
N ARG A 143 5.93 6.93 -3.23
CA ARG A 143 5.00 7.01 -2.11
C ARG A 143 5.62 6.44 -0.83
N PRO A 144 6.46 7.20 -0.11
CA PRO A 144 6.98 6.81 1.18
C PRO A 144 5.86 6.75 2.23
N VAL A 145 5.97 5.79 3.15
CA VAL A 145 5.16 5.71 4.37
C VAL A 145 6.11 5.70 5.56
N ILE A 146 5.84 6.55 6.54
CA ILE A 146 6.68 6.76 7.72
C ILE A 146 5.82 6.66 8.96
N GLY A 147 6.21 5.83 9.93
CA GLY A 147 5.48 5.71 11.18
C GLY A 147 5.95 4.58 12.09
N PRO A 148 5.27 4.38 13.23
CA PRO A 148 5.57 3.29 14.13
C PRO A 148 5.24 1.92 13.52
N SER A 149 6.06 0.95 13.88
CA SER A 149 5.87 -0.46 13.58
C SER A 149 5.92 -1.30 14.86
N PHE A 150 5.10 -2.31 14.91
CA PHE A 150 4.97 -3.23 16.03
C PHE A 150 5.17 -4.65 15.52
N SER A 151 6.04 -5.40 16.14
CA SER A 151 6.25 -6.80 15.79
C SER A 151 6.08 -7.71 17.02
N TRP A 152 5.57 -8.89 16.74
CA TRP A 152 5.38 -9.95 17.74
C TRP A 152 6.03 -11.20 17.21
N ALA A 153 6.92 -11.78 18.01
CA ALA A 153 7.53 -13.06 17.73
C ALA A 153 7.20 -14.07 18.82
N ARG A 154 7.01 -15.31 18.42
CA ARG A 154 6.85 -16.46 19.31
C ARG A 154 7.84 -17.53 18.89
N ALA A 155 8.67 -17.95 19.82
CA ALA A 155 9.56 -19.09 19.67
C ALA A 155 9.05 -20.24 20.56
N THR A 156 8.92 -21.43 19.98
CA THR A 156 8.53 -22.64 20.70
C THR A 156 9.56 -23.70 20.43
N VAL A 157 10.06 -24.31 21.48
CA VAL A 157 10.94 -25.48 21.42
C VAL A 157 10.20 -26.65 22.03
N SER A 158 10.08 -27.76 21.30
CA SER A 158 9.39 -28.96 21.78
C SER A 158 10.17 -30.22 21.41
N GLY A 159 10.20 -31.19 22.33
CA GLY A 159 10.90 -32.45 22.17
C GLY A 159 12.06 -32.62 23.13
N GLY A 160 12.57 -33.86 23.27
CA GLY A 160 13.69 -34.16 24.18
C GLY A 160 13.41 -33.93 25.68
N GLY A 161 12.12 -33.83 26.07
CA GLY A 161 11.72 -33.53 27.47
C GLY A 161 11.74 -32.05 27.82
N VAL A 162 11.91 -31.15 26.83
CA VAL A 162 11.91 -29.71 27.02
C VAL A 162 10.78 -29.12 26.18
N ASP A 163 9.87 -28.39 26.83
CA ASP A 163 8.85 -27.56 26.20
C ASP A 163 8.99 -26.13 26.68
N THR A 164 9.43 -25.24 25.81
CA THR A 164 9.60 -23.83 26.09
C THR A 164 8.82 -22.99 25.08
N ASN A 165 8.14 -21.96 25.57
CA ASN A 165 7.37 -21.02 24.75
C ASN A 165 7.73 -19.59 25.14
N GLU A 166 8.49 -18.91 24.31
CA GLU A 166 8.89 -17.54 24.54
C GLU A 166 8.13 -16.59 23.61
N ARG A 167 7.77 -15.43 24.13
CA ARG A 167 7.12 -14.34 23.39
C ARG A 167 7.97 -13.10 23.48
N SER A 168 8.22 -12.49 22.36
CA SER A 168 8.93 -11.23 22.25
C SER A 168 8.06 -10.19 21.55
N HIS A 169 8.14 -8.95 22.02
CA HIS A 169 7.50 -7.80 21.42
C HIS A 169 8.59 -6.78 21.09
N SER A 170 8.52 -6.19 19.91
CA SER A 170 9.40 -5.12 19.52
C SER A 170 8.59 -3.98 18.92
N THR A 171 8.98 -2.76 19.25
CA THR A 171 8.44 -1.54 18.66
C THR A 171 9.58 -0.85 17.93
N GLY A 172 9.34 -0.52 16.69
CA GLY A 172 10.30 0.15 15.82
C GLY A 172 9.67 1.34 15.12
N PHE A 173 10.47 2.00 14.30
CA PHE A 173 10.01 3.04 13.41
C PHE A 173 10.17 2.57 11.97
N TYR A 174 9.07 2.61 11.23
CA TYR A 174 8.99 2.17 9.86
C TYR A 174 9.31 3.36 8.95
N LEU A 175 10.36 3.24 8.18
CA LEU A 175 10.81 4.23 7.19
C LEU A 175 10.72 3.67 5.78
N ASP A 176 9.84 2.69 5.60
CA ASP A 176 9.76 1.99 4.33
C ASP A 176 9.26 2.93 3.23
N GLY A 177 9.92 2.84 2.11
CA GLY A 177 9.59 3.66 0.98
C GLY A 177 10.36 4.98 0.88
N LEU A 178 11.25 5.33 1.79
CA LEU A 178 12.21 6.40 1.54
C LEU A 178 13.23 6.03 0.44
N TRP A 179 13.34 4.74 0.12
CA TRP A 179 14.23 4.19 -0.90
C TRP A 179 13.50 3.89 -2.22
N ALA A 180 14.23 3.42 -3.20
CA ALA A 180 13.70 3.04 -4.51
C ALA A 180 12.52 2.05 -4.48
N GLY A 181 12.34 1.30 -3.41
CA GLY A 181 11.19 0.41 -3.21
C GLY A 181 9.83 1.10 -3.14
N ALA A 182 9.78 2.41 -2.87
CA ALA A 182 8.53 3.20 -2.91
C ALA A 182 8.16 3.68 -4.32
N ILE A 183 9.02 3.48 -5.30
CA ILE A 183 8.74 3.85 -6.69
C ILE A 183 7.84 2.78 -7.29
N SER A 184 6.75 3.21 -7.91
CA SER A 184 5.79 2.32 -8.56
C SER A 184 5.39 2.84 -9.92
N LEU A 185 5.27 1.91 -10.87
CA LEU A 185 4.68 2.14 -12.19
C LEU A 185 3.20 1.74 -12.15
N GLY A 186 2.31 2.66 -12.48
CA GLY A 186 0.87 2.44 -12.50
C GLY A 186 0.30 2.37 -13.91
N VAL A 187 -0.63 1.44 -14.09
CA VAL A 187 -1.46 1.32 -15.30
C VAL A 187 -2.92 1.31 -14.85
N ARG A 188 -3.72 2.26 -15.33
CA ARG A 188 -5.11 2.42 -14.91
C ARG A 188 -6.03 2.63 -16.10
N TYR A 189 -7.24 2.14 -15.96
CA TYR A 189 -8.36 2.43 -16.82
C TYR A 189 -9.07 3.70 -16.33
N LYS A 190 -9.32 4.64 -17.21
CA LYS A 190 -10.08 5.89 -16.95
C LYS A 190 -11.55 5.71 -17.27
N PHE A 191 -12.40 6.34 -16.47
CA PHE A 191 -13.83 6.40 -16.69
C PHE A 191 -14.25 7.72 -17.30
#